data_bb5dc91cb270411b668b6b2e95b7219c
#
_entry.id   bb5dc91cb270411b668b6b2e95b7219c
#
_cell.length_a   1.000
_cell.length_b   1.000
_cell.length_c   1.000
_cell.angle_alpha   90.00
_cell.angle_beta   90.00
_cell.angle_gamma   90.00
#
_symmetry.space_group_name_H-M   'P 1'
#
loop_
_entity.id
_entity.type
_entity.pdbx_description
1 polymer ?
#
loop_
_entity_poly.entity_id
_entity_poly.type
_entity_poly.pdbx_seq_one_letter_code
_entity_poly.pdbx_strand_id
1 'polypeptide(L)'
;MNILAINGSPKGERSNTWRLTSAFLQGIAAGEERFGNQTPAVETLNVAKLDIKPCLGCFSCWSKTPGTCCIHDDMQAIIEKILWADVIIWSFPLYYFGLPGPLKNLIDRQLPMSLPFMSAETQSGGHPSRYDMSGKRTVVISTCGFYTAKGNYSGVTDLFDRLCGKDGYTALFCGQGEL
;
A
#
# COMPACT_ATOMS: atom_id res chain seq x y z
N MET A 1 -0.46 4.47 -18.11
CA MET A 1 -0.08 4.32 -16.69
C MET A 1 -1.25 3.75 -15.91
N ASN A 2 -1.01 2.71 -15.14
CA ASN A 2 -2.00 2.00 -14.31
C ASN A 2 -1.82 2.40 -12.85
N ILE A 3 -2.87 2.83 -12.19
CA ILE A 3 -2.83 3.27 -10.79
C ILE A 3 -3.75 2.37 -9.95
N LEU A 4 -3.22 1.83 -8.86
CA LEU A 4 -3.99 1.14 -7.84
C LEU A 4 -4.07 2.01 -6.59
N ALA A 5 -5.27 2.47 -6.23
CA ALA A 5 -5.51 3.23 -5.01
C ALA A 5 -6.14 2.32 -3.95
N ILE A 6 -5.40 2.03 -2.88
CA ILE A 6 -5.82 1.16 -1.78
C ILE A 6 -6.34 2.04 -0.64
N ASN A 7 -7.65 2.06 -0.46
CA ASN A 7 -8.32 2.79 0.62
C ASN A 7 -8.44 1.91 1.86
N GLY A 8 -7.55 2.12 2.83
CA GLY A 8 -7.53 1.42 4.11
C GLY A 8 -8.41 2.06 5.20
N SER A 9 -9.17 3.11 4.88
CA SER A 9 -10.05 3.74 5.87
C SER A 9 -11.29 2.91 6.14
N PRO A 10 -11.66 2.66 7.42
CA PRO A 10 -12.94 2.03 7.76
C PRO A 10 -14.17 2.84 7.28
N LYS A 11 -14.04 4.17 7.12
CA LYS A 11 -15.10 5.05 6.59
C LYS A 11 -15.25 4.95 5.06
N GLY A 12 -14.34 4.22 4.39
CA GLY A 12 -14.31 4.08 2.93
C GLY A 12 -14.18 5.44 2.22
N GLU A 13 -14.97 5.65 1.19
CA GLU A 13 -14.94 6.89 0.38
C GLU A 13 -15.38 8.16 1.13
N ARG A 14 -16.03 8.01 2.29
CA ARG A 14 -16.44 9.13 3.14
C ARG A 14 -15.33 9.65 4.05
N SER A 15 -14.15 9.06 4.00
CA SER A 15 -13.02 9.47 4.85
C SER A 15 -12.32 10.72 4.32
N ASN A 16 -11.80 11.54 5.23
CA ASN A 16 -11.02 12.73 4.86
C ASN A 16 -9.72 12.34 4.16
N THR A 17 -9.11 11.21 4.53
CA THR A 17 -7.93 10.69 3.81
C THR A 17 -8.28 10.36 2.36
N TRP A 18 -9.45 9.77 2.09
CA TRP A 18 -9.88 9.47 0.72
C TRP A 18 -10.15 10.74 -0.10
N ARG A 19 -10.69 11.79 0.54
CA ARG A 19 -10.86 13.11 -0.13
C ARG A 19 -9.51 13.66 -0.60
N LEU A 20 -8.47 13.58 0.26
CA LEU A 20 -7.12 13.99 -0.11
C LEU A 20 -6.55 13.12 -1.25
N THR A 21 -6.76 11.80 -1.18
CA THR A 21 -6.36 10.86 -2.23
C THR A 21 -7.08 11.14 -3.56
N SER A 22 -8.38 11.45 -3.51
CA SER A 22 -9.14 11.81 -4.72
C SER A 22 -8.61 13.10 -5.37
N ALA A 23 -8.28 14.11 -4.58
CA ALA A 23 -7.65 15.34 -5.09
C ALA A 23 -6.27 15.05 -5.72
N PHE A 24 -5.48 14.17 -5.11
CA PHE A 24 -4.19 13.74 -5.66
C PHE A 24 -4.35 13.01 -7.01
N LEU A 25 -5.33 12.11 -7.12
CA LEU A 25 -5.65 11.40 -8.38
C LEU A 25 -6.12 12.37 -9.47
N GLN A 26 -6.95 13.35 -9.12
CA GLN A 26 -7.36 14.42 -10.07
C GLN A 26 -6.16 15.25 -10.55
N GLY A 27 -5.23 15.55 -9.64
CA GLY A 27 -3.99 16.25 -9.99
C GLY A 27 -3.12 15.46 -10.97
N ILE A 28 -3.02 14.13 -10.79
CA ILE A 28 -2.31 13.26 -11.75
C ILE A 28 -3.00 13.32 -13.11
N ALA A 29 -4.32 13.12 -13.17
CA ALA A 29 -5.07 13.13 -14.43
C ALA A 29 -4.91 14.46 -15.20
N ALA A 30 -5.05 15.58 -14.49
CA ALA A 30 -4.86 16.91 -15.06
C ALA A 30 -3.42 17.15 -15.54
N GLY A 31 -2.43 16.61 -14.83
CA GLY A 31 -1.03 16.65 -15.23
C GLY A 31 -0.78 15.88 -16.54
N GLU A 32 -1.28 14.66 -16.62
CA GLU A 32 -1.14 13.82 -17.82
C GLU A 32 -1.81 14.49 -19.03
N GLU A 33 -3.02 15.01 -18.86
CA GLU A 33 -3.74 15.75 -19.93
C GLU A 33 -2.92 16.98 -20.40
N ARG A 34 -2.37 17.74 -19.47
CA ARG A 34 -1.55 18.94 -19.79
C ARG A 34 -0.32 18.61 -20.64
N PHE A 35 0.27 17.43 -20.45
CA PHE A 35 1.42 16.96 -21.21
C PHE A 35 1.03 16.15 -22.47
N GLY A 36 -0.26 16.05 -22.80
CA GLY A 36 -0.77 15.32 -23.96
C GLY A 36 -0.69 13.79 -23.83
N ASN A 37 -0.56 13.29 -22.60
CA ASN A 37 -0.55 11.87 -22.31
C ASN A 37 -1.97 11.31 -22.19
N GLN A 38 -2.09 9.97 -22.22
CA GLN A 38 -3.37 9.32 -21.98
C GLN A 38 -3.74 9.39 -20.49
N THR A 39 -5.04 9.55 -20.22
CA THR A 39 -5.59 9.47 -18.86
C THR A 39 -5.23 8.13 -18.22
N PRO A 40 -4.70 8.12 -16.98
CA PRO A 40 -4.35 6.88 -16.28
C PRO A 40 -5.56 5.98 -16.07
N ALA A 41 -5.37 4.67 -16.19
CA ALA A 41 -6.34 3.69 -15.72
C ALA A 41 -6.24 3.59 -14.19
N VAL A 42 -7.32 3.91 -13.47
CA VAL A 42 -7.34 3.90 -12.01
C VAL A 42 -8.27 2.80 -11.50
N GLU A 43 -7.71 1.88 -10.71
CA GLU A 43 -8.49 0.93 -9.92
C GLU A 43 -8.45 1.30 -8.43
N THR A 44 -9.58 1.10 -7.75
CA THR A 44 -9.69 1.39 -6.31
C THR A 44 -10.05 0.13 -5.54
N LEU A 45 -9.30 -0.15 -4.48
CA LEU A 45 -9.64 -1.18 -3.49
C LEU A 45 -10.09 -0.51 -2.20
N ASN A 46 -11.32 -0.80 -1.78
CA ASN A 46 -11.82 -0.41 -0.47
C ASN A 46 -11.66 -1.57 0.52
N VAL A 47 -10.59 -1.52 1.31
CA VAL A 47 -10.21 -2.62 2.23
C VAL A 47 -11.33 -2.98 3.22
N ALA A 48 -12.16 -2.02 3.61
CA ALA A 48 -13.28 -2.27 4.51
C ALA A 48 -14.40 -3.15 3.90
N LYS A 49 -14.39 -3.35 2.58
CA LYS A 49 -15.38 -4.18 1.86
C LYS A 49 -14.80 -5.53 1.41
N LEU A 50 -13.55 -5.82 1.71
CA LEU A 50 -12.82 -7.02 1.28
C LEU A 50 -12.73 -8.03 2.42
N ASP A 51 -12.81 -9.31 2.08
CA ASP A 51 -12.49 -10.40 3.00
C ASP A 51 -10.97 -10.65 2.96
N ILE A 52 -10.25 -10.11 3.93
CA ILE A 52 -8.80 -10.28 4.08
C ILE A 52 -8.51 -10.83 5.47
N LYS A 53 -8.32 -12.13 5.55
CA LYS A 53 -8.01 -12.81 6.82
C LYS A 53 -6.56 -12.53 7.24
N PRO A 54 -6.25 -12.52 8.53
CA PRO A 54 -4.89 -12.38 9.03
C PRO A 54 -3.95 -13.44 8.48
N CYS A 55 -2.67 -13.11 8.32
CA CYS A 55 -1.64 -14.10 8.00
C CYS A 55 -1.45 -15.07 9.16
N LEU A 56 -1.44 -16.38 8.87
CA LEU A 56 -1.24 -17.43 9.87
C LEU A 56 0.24 -17.73 10.15
N GLY A 57 1.18 -17.12 9.43
CA GLY A 57 2.61 -17.43 9.55
C GLY A 57 2.96 -18.88 9.16
N CYS A 58 2.14 -19.55 8.36
CA CYS A 58 2.30 -20.96 8.02
C CYS A 58 3.33 -21.25 6.94
N PHE A 59 3.82 -20.23 6.25
CA PHE A 59 4.80 -20.29 5.14
C PHE A 59 4.44 -21.25 4.00
N SER A 60 3.17 -21.65 3.87
CA SER A 60 2.72 -22.48 2.74
C SER A 60 2.98 -21.82 1.38
N CYS A 61 2.87 -20.50 1.31
CA CYS A 61 3.17 -19.70 0.13
C CYS A 61 4.64 -19.70 -0.30
N TRP A 62 5.52 -20.25 0.50
CA TRP A 62 6.94 -20.48 0.17
C TRP A 62 7.27 -21.95 -0.09
N SER A 63 6.51 -22.88 0.51
CA SER A 63 6.83 -24.32 0.51
C SER A 63 5.86 -25.17 -0.31
N LYS A 64 4.55 -25.11 0.00
CA LYS A 64 3.54 -25.98 -0.61
C LYS A 64 2.92 -25.38 -1.87
N THR A 65 2.66 -24.08 -1.85
CA THR A 65 2.05 -23.34 -2.96
C THR A 65 2.85 -22.07 -3.28
N PRO A 66 4.09 -22.22 -3.81
CA PRO A 66 4.97 -21.06 -4.01
C PRO A 66 4.31 -19.94 -4.82
N GLY A 67 4.26 -18.74 -4.25
CA GLY A 67 3.64 -17.57 -4.87
C GLY A 67 2.13 -17.43 -4.63
N THR A 68 1.48 -18.40 -3.97
CA THR A 68 0.03 -18.35 -3.69
C THR A 68 -0.25 -18.63 -2.22
N CYS A 69 -1.13 -17.85 -1.61
CA CYS A 69 -1.54 -18.10 -0.23
C CYS A 69 -2.52 -19.29 -0.16
N CYS A 70 -2.41 -20.11 0.88
CA CYS A 70 -3.33 -21.21 1.13
C CYS A 70 -4.68 -20.78 1.74
N ILE A 71 -4.82 -19.52 2.14
CA ILE A 71 -6.08 -18.96 2.63
C ILE A 71 -6.89 -18.48 1.41
N HIS A 72 -8.12 -19.00 1.28
CA HIS A 72 -9.04 -18.61 0.22
C HIS A 72 -9.83 -17.38 0.68
N ASP A 73 -9.49 -16.23 0.13
CA ASP A 73 -10.13 -14.93 0.34
C ASP A 73 -9.76 -13.98 -0.81
N ASP A 74 -10.03 -12.68 -0.68
CA ASP A 74 -9.79 -11.71 -1.77
C ASP A 74 -8.30 -11.44 -2.05
N MET A 75 -7.37 -11.96 -1.25
CA MET A 75 -5.95 -11.59 -1.30
C MET A 75 -5.28 -11.94 -2.63
N GLN A 76 -5.68 -13.05 -3.28
CA GLN A 76 -5.08 -13.43 -4.57
C GLN A 76 -5.39 -12.37 -5.65
N ALA A 77 -6.64 -11.93 -5.75
CA ALA A 77 -7.04 -10.88 -6.69
C ALA A 77 -6.38 -9.54 -6.38
N ILE A 78 -6.14 -9.25 -5.09
CA ILE A 78 -5.41 -8.04 -4.66
C ILE A 78 -3.95 -8.10 -5.13
N ILE A 79 -3.27 -9.23 -5.00
CA ILE A 79 -1.90 -9.40 -5.49
C ILE A 79 -1.83 -9.17 -7.01
N GLU A 80 -2.77 -9.70 -7.77
CA GLU A 80 -2.83 -9.48 -9.22
C GLU A 80 -2.97 -8.00 -9.59
N LYS A 81 -3.78 -7.25 -8.84
CA LYS A 81 -3.92 -5.79 -8.99
C LYS A 81 -2.66 -5.03 -8.60
N ILE A 82 -1.96 -5.44 -7.55
CA ILE A 82 -0.65 -4.88 -7.16
C ILE A 82 0.37 -5.09 -8.29
N LEU A 83 0.38 -6.27 -8.90
CA LEU A 83 1.28 -6.58 -10.01
C LEU A 83 0.92 -5.82 -11.29
N TRP A 84 -0.36 -5.59 -11.56
CA TRP A 84 -0.85 -4.81 -12.70
C TRP A 84 -0.48 -3.32 -12.63
N ALA A 85 -0.45 -2.74 -11.43
CA ALA A 85 -0.27 -1.31 -11.24
C ALA A 85 1.17 -0.85 -11.49
N ASP A 86 1.34 0.31 -12.13
CA ASP A 86 2.60 1.06 -12.22
C ASP A 86 2.79 1.95 -10.98
N VAL A 87 1.67 2.46 -10.42
CA VAL A 87 1.65 3.30 -9.22
C VAL A 87 0.71 2.68 -8.20
N ILE A 88 1.19 2.49 -6.96
CA ILE A 88 0.40 1.98 -5.84
C ILE A 88 0.25 3.10 -4.81
N ILE A 89 -0.99 3.48 -4.52
CA ILE A 89 -1.32 4.52 -3.54
C ILE A 89 -1.91 3.85 -2.30
N TRP A 90 -1.23 3.98 -1.16
CA TRP A 90 -1.69 3.54 0.14
C TRP A 90 -2.35 4.71 0.86
N SER A 91 -3.67 4.69 0.98
CA SER A 91 -4.50 5.75 1.54
C SER A 91 -5.17 5.30 2.83
N PHE A 92 -4.82 5.88 3.99
CA PHE A 92 -5.35 5.44 5.29
C PHE A 92 -5.26 6.51 6.37
N PRO A 93 -6.19 6.53 7.35
CA PRO A 93 -6.02 7.33 8.56
C PRO A 93 -4.98 6.70 9.47
N LEU A 94 -4.21 7.53 10.18
CA LEU A 94 -3.26 7.06 11.20
C LEU A 94 -4.03 6.51 12.41
N TYR A 95 -3.89 5.22 12.71
CA TYR A 95 -4.48 4.57 13.87
C TYR A 95 -3.38 4.06 14.80
N TYR A 96 -3.38 4.56 16.05
CA TYR A 96 -2.37 4.21 17.05
C TYR A 96 -0.93 4.25 16.50
N PHE A 97 -0.60 5.34 15.80
CA PHE A 97 0.71 5.59 15.17
C PHE A 97 1.10 4.59 14.07
N GLY A 98 0.13 3.84 13.53
CA GLY A 98 0.32 2.84 12.48
C GLY A 98 -0.86 2.77 11.50
N LEU A 99 -0.98 1.64 10.84
CA LEU A 99 -2.04 1.37 9.88
C LEU A 99 -3.29 0.80 10.55
N PRO A 100 -4.49 1.03 9.99
CA PRO A 100 -5.68 0.27 10.38
C PRO A 100 -5.49 -1.23 10.23
N GLY A 101 -6.03 -2.03 11.18
CA GLY A 101 -5.83 -3.48 11.23
C GLY A 101 -6.09 -4.22 9.91
N PRO A 102 -7.24 -4.00 9.22
CA PRO A 102 -7.49 -4.66 7.93
C PRO A 102 -6.46 -4.32 6.85
N LEU A 103 -5.94 -3.09 6.82
CA LEU A 103 -4.89 -2.71 5.89
C LEU A 103 -3.55 -3.39 6.26
N LYS A 104 -3.27 -3.55 7.56
CA LYS A 104 -2.08 -4.31 8.01
C LYS A 104 -2.17 -5.78 7.61
N ASN A 105 -3.37 -6.39 7.71
CA ASN A 105 -3.58 -7.75 7.20
C ASN A 105 -3.23 -7.87 5.71
N LEU A 106 -3.66 -6.90 4.88
CA LEU A 106 -3.31 -6.88 3.45
C LEU A 106 -1.79 -6.85 3.25
N ILE A 107 -1.07 -6.00 4.00
CA ILE A 107 0.40 -5.93 3.89
C ILE A 107 1.04 -7.26 4.31
N ASP A 108 0.65 -7.83 5.45
CA ASP A 108 1.20 -9.10 5.95
C ASP A 108 0.93 -10.27 4.99
N ARG A 109 -0.17 -10.21 4.25
CA ARG A 109 -0.58 -11.22 3.28
C ARG A 109 0.10 -11.07 1.91
N GLN A 110 1.03 -10.11 1.73
CA GLN A 110 1.88 -10.01 0.54
C GLN A 110 3.07 -10.97 0.56
N LEU A 111 3.26 -11.75 1.60
CA LEU A 111 4.36 -12.73 1.71
C LEU A 111 4.52 -13.65 0.47
N PRO A 112 3.45 -14.08 -0.25
CA PRO A 112 3.60 -14.82 -1.50
C PRO A 112 4.41 -14.11 -2.59
N MET A 113 4.49 -12.77 -2.53
CA MET A 113 5.22 -11.94 -3.49
C MET A 113 6.74 -11.95 -3.25
N SER A 114 7.20 -12.51 -2.13
CA SER A 114 8.63 -12.63 -1.82
C SER A 114 9.13 -14.07 -1.91
N LEU A 115 10.44 -14.21 -2.08
CA LEU A 115 11.12 -15.50 -2.10
C LEU A 115 11.56 -15.92 -0.69
N PRO A 116 11.67 -17.23 -0.39
CA PRO A 116 12.04 -17.72 0.95
C PRO A 116 13.51 -17.50 1.31
N PHE A 117 14.33 -17.07 0.36
CA PHE A 117 15.77 -16.88 0.56
C PHE A 117 16.06 -15.54 1.23
N MET A 118 17.10 -15.52 2.07
CA MET A 118 17.62 -14.26 2.62
C MET A 118 18.66 -13.70 1.66
N SER A 119 18.56 -12.39 1.35
CA SER A 119 19.61 -11.65 0.65
C SER A 119 20.44 -10.85 1.66
N ALA A 120 21.72 -10.65 1.33
CA ALA A 120 22.65 -9.86 2.13
C ALA A 120 22.69 -8.37 1.71
N GLU A 121 21.74 -7.91 0.93
CA GLU A 121 21.69 -6.54 0.41
C GLU A 121 21.48 -5.49 1.50
N THR A 122 20.94 -5.89 2.64
CA THR A 122 20.82 -5.03 3.84
C THR A 122 21.47 -5.69 5.05
N GLN A 123 21.92 -4.88 6.03
CA GLN A 123 22.52 -5.41 7.26
C GLN A 123 21.60 -6.38 8.03
N SER A 124 20.28 -6.16 7.96
CA SER A 124 19.27 -7.00 8.64
C SER A 124 18.82 -8.19 7.79
N GLY A 125 19.31 -8.32 6.55
CA GLY A 125 18.79 -9.24 5.56
C GLY A 125 17.46 -8.79 4.99
N GLY A 126 17.02 -9.44 3.91
CA GLY A 126 15.75 -9.19 3.27
C GLY A 126 15.35 -10.38 2.39
N HIS A 127 14.07 -10.47 2.06
CA HIS A 127 13.58 -11.45 1.11
C HIS A 127 13.44 -10.80 -0.27
N PRO A 128 14.14 -11.29 -1.30
CA PRO A 128 13.98 -10.78 -2.66
C PRO A 128 12.54 -10.89 -3.15
N SER A 129 12.12 -9.95 -3.98
CA SER A 129 10.81 -10.06 -4.64
C SER A 129 10.78 -11.25 -5.59
N ARG A 130 9.63 -11.93 -5.65
CA ARG A 130 9.35 -12.98 -6.65
C ARG A 130 9.07 -12.40 -8.03
N TYR A 131 8.64 -11.14 -8.08
CA TYR A 131 8.23 -10.43 -9.28
C TYR A 131 9.12 -9.22 -9.53
N ASP A 132 9.23 -8.79 -10.78
CA ASP A 132 9.88 -7.51 -11.08
C ASP A 132 9.01 -6.35 -10.57
N MET A 133 9.50 -5.67 -9.56
CA MET A 133 8.86 -4.51 -8.95
C MET A 133 9.61 -3.20 -9.26
N SER A 134 10.68 -3.24 -10.06
CA SER A 134 11.63 -2.13 -10.26
C SER A 134 11.00 -0.87 -10.90
N GLY A 135 9.98 -1.05 -11.73
CA GLY A 135 9.26 0.06 -12.40
C GLY A 135 8.12 0.66 -11.57
N LYS A 136 7.80 0.10 -10.41
CA LYS A 136 6.64 0.52 -9.62
C LYS A 136 6.97 1.70 -8.70
N ARG A 137 6.01 2.62 -8.61
CA ARG A 137 6.08 3.78 -7.71
C ARG A 137 5.09 3.61 -6.56
N THR A 138 5.52 3.93 -5.36
CA THR A 138 4.67 3.90 -4.17
C THR A 138 4.38 5.29 -3.67
N VAL A 139 3.11 5.56 -3.33
CA VAL A 139 2.65 6.79 -2.68
C VAL A 139 1.92 6.43 -1.40
N VAL A 140 2.23 7.12 -0.31
CA VAL A 140 1.58 6.95 0.98
C VAL A 140 0.85 8.24 1.34
N ILE A 141 -0.47 8.19 1.44
CA ILE A 141 -1.32 9.33 1.79
C ILE A 141 -2.02 9.01 3.11
N SER A 142 -1.76 9.79 4.14
CA SER A 142 -2.36 9.54 5.45
C SER A 142 -2.72 10.84 6.16
N THR A 143 -3.84 10.79 6.90
CA THR A 143 -4.30 11.88 7.77
C THR A 143 -4.33 11.44 9.22
N CYS A 144 -4.11 12.34 10.16
CA CYS A 144 -4.24 12.08 11.59
C CYS A 144 -5.01 13.20 12.29
N GLY A 145 -5.58 12.92 13.46
CA GLY A 145 -6.29 13.88 14.30
C GLY A 145 -5.38 14.82 15.10
N PHE A 146 -4.06 14.65 15.06
CA PHE A 146 -3.11 15.51 15.76
C PHE A 146 -2.96 16.87 15.06
N TYR A 147 -2.55 17.92 15.79
CA TYR A 147 -2.33 19.27 15.23
C TYR A 147 -1.31 19.28 14.07
N THR A 148 -0.35 18.40 14.09
CA THR A 148 0.68 18.28 13.06
C THR A 148 0.95 16.82 12.73
N ALA A 149 1.36 16.56 11.50
CA ALA A 149 1.88 15.26 11.09
C ALA A 149 3.27 14.99 11.65
N LYS A 150 4.07 16.05 11.88
CA LYS A 150 5.46 15.95 12.33
C LYS A 150 5.57 15.17 13.65
N GLY A 151 6.41 14.12 13.64
CA GLY A 151 6.67 13.28 14.80
C GLY A 151 5.64 12.17 15.07
N ASN A 152 4.51 12.16 14.35
CA ASN A 152 3.45 11.17 14.58
C ASN A 152 3.51 9.96 13.64
N TYR A 153 4.31 10.00 12.59
CA TYR A 153 4.34 8.99 11.53
C TYR A 153 5.59 8.09 11.53
N SER A 154 6.43 8.12 12.56
CA SER A 154 7.68 7.34 12.59
C SER A 154 7.45 5.83 12.38
N GLY A 155 6.40 5.25 12.98
CA GLY A 155 6.07 3.84 12.77
C GLY A 155 5.63 3.52 11.33
N VAL A 156 4.97 4.46 10.65
CA VAL A 156 4.56 4.33 9.25
C VAL A 156 5.77 4.50 8.33
N THR A 157 6.61 5.51 8.56
CA THR A 157 7.81 5.74 7.74
C THR A 157 8.78 4.58 7.86
N ASP A 158 9.06 4.07 9.08
CA ASP A 158 9.92 2.90 9.26
C ASP A 158 9.40 1.66 8.50
N LEU A 159 8.09 1.42 8.52
CA LEU A 159 7.48 0.34 7.76
C LEU A 159 7.71 0.50 6.25
N PHE A 160 7.41 1.68 5.68
CA PHE A 160 7.55 1.90 4.24
C PHE A 160 9.00 2.02 3.79
N ASP A 161 9.90 2.52 4.63
CA ASP A 161 11.35 2.48 4.39
C ASP A 161 11.86 1.04 4.26
N ARG A 162 11.30 0.09 5.02
CA ARG A 162 11.64 -1.35 4.90
C ARG A 162 11.00 -2.01 3.69
N LEU A 163 9.79 -1.60 3.30
CA LEU A 163 9.07 -2.18 2.16
C LEU A 163 9.57 -1.67 0.81
N CYS A 164 9.90 -0.39 0.72
CA CYS A 164 10.21 0.29 -0.54
C CYS A 164 11.67 0.75 -0.65
N GLY A 165 12.44 0.64 0.43
CA GLY A 165 13.73 1.30 0.56
C GLY A 165 13.58 2.76 1.03
N LYS A 166 14.62 3.27 1.69
CA LYS A 166 14.66 4.66 2.11
C LYS A 166 14.55 5.57 0.87
N ASP A 167 13.65 6.54 0.93
CA ASP A 167 13.31 7.43 -0.19
C ASP A 167 12.66 6.73 -1.42
N GLY A 168 12.27 5.44 -1.29
CA GLY A 168 11.64 4.65 -2.34
C GLY A 168 10.13 4.89 -2.51
N TYR A 169 9.55 5.86 -1.79
CA TYR A 169 8.14 6.22 -1.88
C TYR A 169 7.92 7.72 -1.67
N THR A 170 6.77 8.24 -2.12
CA THR A 170 6.32 9.61 -1.85
C THR A 170 5.32 9.58 -0.70
N ALA A 171 5.54 10.41 0.33
CA ALA A 171 4.66 10.52 1.48
C ALA A 171 3.93 11.86 1.54
N LEU A 172 2.60 11.82 1.72
CA LEU A 172 1.73 12.96 1.95
C LEU A 172 1.02 12.75 3.29
N PHE A 173 1.51 13.39 4.35
CA PHE A 173 0.94 13.28 5.69
C PHE A 173 0.29 14.60 6.10
N CYS A 174 -0.96 14.54 6.55
CA CYS A 174 -1.74 15.69 6.94
C CYS A 174 -2.19 15.56 8.40
N GLY A 175 -1.92 16.57 9.21
CA GLY A 175 -2.50 16.72 10.54
C GLY A 175 -3.93 17.27 10.44
N GLN A 176 -4.68 17.28 11.56
CA GLN A 176 -6.05 17.81 11.66
C GLN A 176 -7.03 17.21 10.65
N GLY A 177 -6.82 15.96 10.27
CA GLY A 177 -7.62 15.26 9.25
C GLY A 177 -9.08 15.00 9.62
N GLU A 178 -9.51 15.36 10.82
CA GLU A 178 -10.91 15.29 11.29
C GLU A 178 -11.66 16.63 11.21
N LEU A 179 -11.00 17.72 10.85
CA LEU A 179 -11.58 19.09 10.80
C LEU A 179 -12.05 19.46 9.39
#